data_21bc5ebad9177439cb03af7a85877d25
#
_entry.id   21bc5ebad9177439cb03af7a85877d25
#
_cell.length_a   1.000
_cell.length_b   1.000
_cell.length_c   1.000
_cell.angle_alpha   90.00
_cell.angle_beta   90.00
_cell.angle_gamma   90.00
#
_symmetry.space_group_name_H-M   'P 1'
#
loop_
_entity.id
_entity.type
_entity.pdbx_description
1 polymer ?
#
loop_
_entity_poly.entity_id
_entity_poly.type
_entity_poly.pdbx_seq_one_letter_code
_entity_poly.pdbx_strand_id
1 'polypeptide(L)'
;MTEPLVLLHGFGGTHRSWDGVLEHLPPERYRPVVTPDLPGHGERGALRPITWQACVESVLADAPTEPFVLCGYSLGGRVAQHVALAAPQRVSRLVLVSTTAGVDDAAERAARDDELAAELEQMQPDAFADRWQQQAIFEDTPPTALSSWREDLMRNDPADLAAALGALSPGRMTPMWDAIGALEIPLTVVVGERDERYRTFASRYLGAQVVVVPGAGHGLPREAPAAVAAAIAVS
;
A
#
# COMPACT_ATOMS: atom_id res chain seq x y z
N MET A 1 -25.82 3.19 8.72
CA MET A 1 -25.19 1.93 9.18
C MET A 1 -23.68 2.14 9.13
N THR A 2 -22.94 1.61 10.10
CA THR A 2 -21.46 1.63 10.07
C THR A 2 -20.94 0.57 9.11
N GLU A 3 -19.82 0.84 8.46
CA GLU A 3 -19.18 -0.01 7.48
C GLU A 3 -17.79 -0.39 7.99
N PRO A 4 -17.36 -1.66 8.01
CA PRO A 4 -16.01 -2.02 8.40
C PRO A 4 -14.99 -1.50 7.37
N LEU A 5 -13.78 -1.13 7.83
CA LEU A 5 -12.71 -0.60 6.99
C LEU A 5 -11.39 -1.30 7.31
N VAL A 6 -10.70 -1.76 6.28
CA VAL A 6 -9.35 -2.33 6.39
C VAL A 6 -8.37 -1.46 5.58
N LEU A 7 -7.28 -1.01 6.22
CA LEU A 7 -6.27 -0.13 5.64
C LEU A 7 -4.90 -0.82 5.63
N LEU A 8 -4.30 -0.99 4.45
CA LEU A 8 -3.03 -1.68 4.26
C LEU A 8 -1.93 -0.69 3.88
N HIS A 9 -0.89 -0.60 4.70
CA HIS A 9 0.23 0.33 4.53
C HIS A 9 1.16 -0.02 3.36
N GLY A 10 2.00 0.92 2.94
CA GLY A 10 3.06 0.74 1.95
C GLY A 10 4.31 0.10 2.53
N PHE A 11 5.30 -0.19 1.66
CA PHE A 11 6.59 -0.72 2.09
C PHE A 11 7.29 0.22 3.08
N GLY A 12 7.88 -0.35 4.13
CA GLY A 12 8.54 0.38 5.21
C GLY A 12 7.59 1.11 6.15
N GLY A 13 6.28 1.05 5.91
CA GLY A 13 5.25 1.57 6.81
C GLY A 13 4.82 0.55 7.86
N THR A 14 4.00 1.01 8.79
CA THR A 14 3.25 0.21 9.76
C THR A 14 1.79 0.68 9.80
N HIS A 15 0.98 0.13 10.69
CA HIS A 15 -0.39 0.63 10.96
C HIS A 15 -0.44 2.16 11.14
N ARG A 16 0.62 2.78 11.65
CA ARG A 16 0.71 4.23 11.87
C ARG A 16 0.76 5.08 10.59
N SER A 17 1.02 4.44 9.45
CA SER A 17 0.96 5.11 8.16
C SER A 17 -0.41 5.77 7.89
N TRP A 18 -1.43 5.35 8.61
CA TRP A 18 -2.80 5.78 8.44
C TRP A 18 -3.28 6.81 9.48
N ASP A 19 -2.47 7.14 10.51
CA ASP A 19 -2.88 8.02 11.60
C ASP A 19 -3.47 9.35 11.09
N GLY A 20 -2.78 10.03 10.17
CA GLY A 20 -3.27 11.27 9.59
C GLY A 20 -4.55 11.10 8.74
N VAL A 21 -4.72 9.96 8.07
CA VAL A 21 -5.95 9.68 7.31
C VAL A 21 -7.12 9.43 8.25
N LEU A 22 -6.89 8.70 9.34
CA LEU A 22 -7.90 8.39 10.35
C LEU A 22 -8.48 9.64 11.02
N GLU A 23 -7.66 10.69 11.21
CA GLU A 23 -8.11 11.99 11.75
C GLU A 23 -9.14 12.69 10.85
N HIS A 24 -9.15 12.38 9.56
CA HIS A 24 -10.06 12.98 8.57
C HIS A 24 -11.24 12.08 8.19
N LEU A 25 -11.27 10.82 8.63
CA LEU A 25 -12.39 9.94 8.38
C LEU A 25 -13.56 10.26 9.34
N PRO A 26 -14.81 10.21 8.86
CA PRO A 26 -15.97 10.37 9.76
C PRO A 26 -16.05 9.17 10.72
N PRO A 27 -15.86 9.38 12.03
CA PRO A 27 -15.69 8.31 13.01
C PRO A 27 -16.96 7.47 13.21
N GLU A 28 -18.12 8.01 12.86
CA GLU A 28 -19.42 7.33 12.93
C GLU A 28 -19.70 6.42 11.73
N ARG A 29 -18.93 6.58 10.63
CA ARG A 29 -19.16 5.82 9.39
C ARG A 29 -18.44 4.48 9.38
N TYR A 30 -17.20 4.42 9.90
CA TYR A 30 -16.35 3.23 9.79
C TYR A 30 -16.12 2.58 11.14
N ARG A 31 -16.70 1.38 11.34
CA ARG A 31 -16.47 0.55 12.52
C ARG A 31 -16.69 -0.93 12.21
N PRO A 32 -15.75 -1.82 12.59
CA PRO A 32 -14.41 -1.48 13.09
C PRO A 32 -13.50 -0.93 11.98
N VAL A 33 -12.42 -0.23 12.37
CA VAL A 33 -11.30 0.09 11.49
C VAL A 33 -10.13 -0.80 11.88
N VAL A 34 -9.57 -1.51 10.90
CA VAL A 34 -8.47 -2.45 11.08
C VAL A 34 -7.30 -2.00 10.22
N THR A 35 -6.14 -1.84 10.84
CA THR A 35 -4.89 -1.38 10.20
C THR A 35 -3.77 -2.38 10.52
N PRO A 36 -3.74 -3.58 9.90
CA PRO A 36 -2.76 -4.59 10.25
C PRO A 36 -1.37 -4.21 9.71
N ASP A 37 -0.33 -4.57 10.45
CA ASP A 37 1.02 -4.61 9.88
C ASP A 37 1.11 -5.81 8.92
N LEU A 38 1.70 -5.59 7.76
CA LEU A 38 1.90 -6.65 6.76
C LEU A 38 3.09 -7.54 7.14
N PRO A 39 3.12 -8.82 6.72
CA PRO A 39 4.28 -9.69 6.92
C PRO A 39 5.60 -9.02 6.48
N GLY A 40 6.62 -9.09 7.34
CA GLY A 40 7.89 -8.40 7.15
C GLY A 40 7.92 -6.95 7.62
N HIS A 41 6.85 -6.46 8.29
CA HIS A 41 6.74 -5.08 8.77
C HIS A 41 6.23 -5.00 10.22
N GLY A 42 6.69 -3.99 10.95
CA GLY A 42 6.22 -3.63 12.29
C GLY A 42 6.15 -4.81 13.25
N GLU A 43 5.00 -5.00 13.88
CA GLU A 43 4.77 -6.11 14.83
C GLU A 43 4.78 -7.49 14.15
N ARG A 44 4.73 -7.55 12.81
CA ARG A 44 4.80 -8.75 11.98
C ARG A 44 6.11 -8.89 11.20
N GLY A 45 7.14 -8.17 11.59
CA GLY A 45 8.46 -8.22 10.97
C GLY A 45 8.97 -9.65 10.81
N ALA A 46 8.97 -10.43 11.89
CA ALA A 46 9.44 -11.82 11.90
C ALA A 46 8.46 -12.86 11.32
N LEU A 47 7.24 -12.46 10.89
CA LEU A 47 6.25 -13.41 10.35
C LEU A 47 6.72 -14.01 9.01
N ARG A 48 6.75 -15.32 8.95
CA ARG A 48 7.18 -16.10 7.77
C ARG A 48 6.17 -17.21 7.44
N PRO A 49 6.04 -17.63 6.17
CA PRO A 49 6.76 -17.09 5.00
C PRO A 49 6.23 -15.71 4.57
N ILE A 50 7.06 -14.92 3.88
CA ILE A 50 6.62 -13.69 3.22
C ILE A 50 6.29 -14.04 1.77
N THR A 51 5.01 -14.13 1.45
CA THR A 51 4.48 -14.39 0.10
C THR A 51 3.18 -13.61 -0.10
N TRP A 52 2.75 -13.41 -1.35
CA TRP A 52 1.45 -12.80 -1.64
C TRP A 52 0.30 -13.56 -0.95
N GLN A 53 0.34 -14.89 -0.99
CA GLN A 53 -0.66 -15.75 -0.34
C GLN A 53 -0.67 -15.56 1.18
N ALA A 54 0.49 -15.56 1.83
CA ALA A 54 0.58 -15.33 3.27
C ALA A 54 0.09 -13.93 3.68
N CYS A 55 0.33 -12.91 2.84
CA CYS A 55 -0.23 -11.57 3.06
C CYS A 55 -1.76 -11.60 2.99
N VAL A 56 -2.34 -12.28 1.99
CA VAL A 56 -3.80 -12.43 1.87
C VAL A 56 -4.40 -13.11 3.10
N GLU A 57 -3.83 -14.25 3.51
CA GLU A 57 -4.27 -15.00 4.69
C GLU A 57 -4.19 -14.18 5.97
N SER A 58 -3.08 -13.45 6.15
CA SER A 58 -2.87 -12.56 7.28
C SER A 58 -3.91 -11.44 7.34
N VAL A 59 -4.20 -10.79 6.22
CA VAL A 59 -5.20 -9.71 6.15
C VAL A 59 -6.60 -10.26 6.41
N LEU A 60 -6.97 -11.39 5.79
CA LEU A 60 -8.30 -11.98 5.96
C LEU A 60 -8.53 -12.53 7.37
N ALA A 61 -7.48 -12.93 8.09
CA ALA A 61 -7.57 -13.36 9.49
C ALA A 61 -7.90 -12.19 10.44
N ASP A 62 -7.42 -10.98 10.14
CA ASP A 62 -7.71 -9.79 10.95
C ASP A 62 -8.99 -9.07 10.51
N ALA A 63 -9.37 -9.23 9.24
CA ALA A 63 -10.51 -8.52 8.68
C ALA A 63 -11.83 -8.95 9.34
N PRO A 64 -12.77 -8.02 9.52
CA PRO A 64 -14.14 -8.32 9.98
C PRO A 64 -14.79 -9.40 9.14
N THR A 65 -15.68 -10.20 9.72
CA THR A 65 -16.41 -11.27 9.00
C THR A 65 -17.40 -10.73 7.97
N GLU A 66 -17.96 -9.56 8.23
CA GLU A 66 -18.84 -8.84 7.31
C GLU A 66 -18.06 -8.25 6.13
N PRO A 67 -18.70 -7.97 4.98
CA PRO A 67 -18.06 -7.25 3.89
C PRO A 67 -17.52 -5.89 4.35
N PHE A 68 -16.31 -5.56 3.93
CA PHE A 68 -15.57 -4.37 4.36
C PHE A 68 -15.05 -3.55 3.19
N VAL A 69 -14.86 -2.25 3.41
CA VAL A 69 -14.08 -1.39 2.52
C VAL A 69 -12.61 -1.75 2.68
N LEU A 70 -11.94 -2.02 1.58
CA LEU A 70 -10.50 -2.32 1.57
C LEU A 70 -9.74 -1.19 0.89
N CYS A 71 -8.85 -0.55 1.63
CA CYS A 71 -7.96 0.47 1.10
C CYS A 71 -6.51 0.02 1.23
N GLY A 72 -5.72 0.13 0.17
CA GLY A 72 -4.31 -0.22 0.20
C GLY A 72 -3.43 0.81 -0.49
N TYR A 73 -2.31 1.18 0.16
CA TYR A 73 -1.33 2.11 -0.35
C TYR A 73 -0.07 1.38 -0.85
N SER A 74 0.37 1.67 -2.07
CA SER A 74 1.61 1.16 -2.68
C SER A 74 1.73 -0.38 -2.58
N LEU A 75 2.62 -0.94 -1.74
CA LEU A 75 2.67 -2.38 -1.43
C LEU A 75 1.31 -2.89 -0.91
N GLY A 76 0.72 -2.19 0.06
CA GLY A 76 -0.60 -2.54 0.59
C GLY A 76 -1.70 -2.55 -0.47
N GLY A 77 -1.58 -1.69 -1.49
CA GLY A 77 -2.48 -1.69 -2.64
C GLY A 77 -2.32 -2.95 -3.51
N ARG A 78 -1.11 -3.47 -3.67
CA ARG A 78 -0.88 -4.76 -4.34
C ARG A 78 -1.48 -5.92 -3.53
N VAL A 79 -1.27 -5.92 -2.21
CA VAL A 79 -1.88 -6.91 -1.31
C VAL A 79 -3.40 -6.81 -1.35
N ALA A 80 -3.97 -5.60 -1.32
CA ALA A 80 -5.41 -5.38 -1.39
C ALA A 80 -6.04 -5.98 -2.66
N GLN A 81 -5.37 -5.87 -3.80
CA GLN A 81 -5.80 -6.50 -5.04
C GLN A 81 -5.81 -8.03 -4.94
N HIS A 82 -4.77 -8.63 -4.38
CA HIS A 82 -4.75 -10.07 -4.12
C HIS A 82 -5.89 -10.51 -3.18
N VAL A 83 -6.17 -9.74 -2.12
CA VAL A 83 -7.29 -10.00 -1.20
C VAL A 83 -8.63 -9.92 -1.93
N ALA A 84 -8.84 -8.87 -2.73
CA ALA A 84 -10.08 -8.68 -3.48
C ALA A 84 -10.32 -9.80 -4.51
N LEU A 85 -9.27 -10.31 -5.14
CA LEU A 85 -9.37 -11.46 -6.08
C LEU A 85 -9.60 -12.79 -5.36
N ALA A 86 -9.00 -12.98 -4.17
CA ALA A 86 -9.15 -14.23 -3.40
C ALA A 86 -10.50 -14.31 -2.68
N ALA A 87 -11.08 -13.18 -2.27
CA ALA A 87 -12.32 -13.14 -1.49
C ALA A 87 -13.21 -11.95 -1.90
N PRO A 88 -13.66 -11.87 -3.19
CA PRO A 88 -14.40 -10.72 -3.70
C PRO A 88 -15.69 -10.45 -2.92
N GLN A 89 -16.36 -11.48 -2.41
CA GLN A 89 -17.57 -11.36 -1.59
C GLN A 89 -17.33 -10.72 -0.21
N ARG A 90 -16.07 -10.60 0.22
CA ARG A 90 -15.68 -9.96 1.49
C ARG A 90 -15.34 -8.47 1.32
N VAL A 91 -15.18 -7.99 0.08
CA VAL A 91 -14.78 -6.61 -0.22
C VAL A 91 -15.98 -5.87 -0.79
N SER A 92 -16.55 -4.96 0.00
CA SER A 92 -17.69 -4.12 -0.44
C SER A 92 -17.25 -3.02 -1.41
N ARG A 93 -15.99 -2.57 -1.31
CA ARG A 93 -15.38 -1.54 -2.15
C ARG A 93 -13.86 -1.61 -2.05
N LEU A 94 -13.17 -1.39 -3.18
CA LEU A 94 -11.70 -1.38 -3.24
C LEU A 94 -11.19 0.04 -3.52
N VAL A 95 -10.29 0.54 -2.67
CA VAL A 95 -9.61 1.83 -2.83
C VAL A 95 -8.11 1.59 -2.96
N LEU A 96 -7.54 1.94 -4.09
CA LEU A 96 -6.14 1.71 -4.42
C LEU A 96 -5.40 3.05 -4.46
N VAL A 97 -4.42 3.24 -3.57
CA VAL A 97 -3.67 4.49 -3.43
C VAL A 97 -2.24 4.28 -3.94
N SER A 98 -1.83 5.01 -4.98
CA SER A 98 -0.49 5.01 -5.57
C SER A 98 0.08 3.59 -5.76
N THR A 99 -0.63 2.72 -6.46
CA THR A 99 -0.28 1.29 -6.63
C THR A 99 -0.39 0.82 -8.07
N THR A 100 -0.02 -0.43 -8.33
CA THR A 100 -0.07 -1.07 -9.65
C THR A 100 -0.64 -2.49 -9.57
N ALA A 101 -1.29 -2.95 -10.63
CA ALA A 101 -1.70 -4.34 -10.80
C ALA A 101 -0.68 -5.19 -11.56
N GLY A 102 0.49 -4.64 -11.87
CA GLY A 102 1.58 -5.30 -12.58
C GLY A 102 2.56 -4.30 -13.15
N VAL A 103 3.72 -4.79 -13.58
CA VAL A 103 4.76 -4.00 -14.26
C VAL A 103 5.15 -4.69 -15.55
N ASP A 104 5.53 -3.92 -16.56
CA ASP A 104 5.87 -4.46 -17.88
C ASP A 104 7.34 -4.94 -17.90
N ASP A 105 8.21 -4.36 -17.07
CA ASP A 105 9.62 -4.66 -16.88
C ASP A 105 9.88 -5.64 -15.70
N ALA A 106 9.06 -6.69 -15.58
CA ALA A 106 9.00 -7.54 -14.39
C ALA A 106 10.35 -8.13 -13.97
N ALA A 107 11.12 -8.72 -14.91
CA ALA A 107 12.41 -9.33 -14.61
C ALA A 107 13.45 -8.29 -14.14
N GLU A 108 13.53 -7.14 -14.81
CA GLU A 108 14.42 -6.04 -14.45
C GLU A 108 14.05 -5.45 -13.09
N ARG A 109 12.74 -5.29 -12.85
CA ARG A 109 12.25 -4.80 -11.56
C ARG A 109 12.56 -5.76 -10.42
N ALA A 110 12.38 -7.08 -10.60
CA ALA A 110 12.73 -8.08 -9.61
C ALA A 110 14.23 -8.05 -9.29
N ALA A 111 15.10 -7.98 -10.32
CA ALA A 111 16.54 -7.92 -10.13
C ALA A 111 16.95 -6.67 -9.32
N ARG A 112 16.41 -5.50 -9.67
CA ARG A 112 16.70 -4.26 -8.92
C ARG A 112 16.25 -4.33 -7.47
N ASP A 113 15.07 -4.91 -7.20
CA ASP A 113 14.57 -5.06 -5.84
C ASP A 113 15.43 -6.06 -5.03
N ASP A 114 15.98 -7.12 -5.66
CA ASP A 114 16.90 -8.06 -5.02
C ASP A 114 18.24 -7.40 -4.69
N GLU A 115 18.82 -6.64 -5.63
CA GLU A 115 20.05 -5.89 -5.39
C GLU A 115 19.88 -4.92 -4.21
N LEU A 116 18.79 -4.16 -4.22
CA LEU A 116 18.47 -3.23 -3.13
C LEU A 116 18.22 -3.96 -1.81
N ALA A 117 17.50 -5.09 -1.82
CA ALA A 117 17.26 -5.90 -0.63
C ALA A 117 18.58 -6.41 -0.02
N ALA A 118 19.51 -6.92 -0.85
CA ALA A 118 20.81 -7.38 -0.39
C ALA A 118 21.67 -6.24 0.19
N GLU A 119 21.58 -5.04 -0.40
CA GLU A 119 22.22 -3.82 0.13
C GLU A 119 21.64 -3.46 1.51
N LEU A 120 20.31 -3.42 1.64
CA LEU A 120 19.59 -2.98 2.82
C LEU A 120 19.72 -3.94 4.01
N GLU A 121 19.80 -5.25 3.75
CA GLU A 121 19.91 -6.29 4.78
C GLU A 121 21.11 -6.08 5.72
N GLN A 122 22.19 -5.46 5.22
CA GLN A 122 23.43 -5.22 5.95
C GLN A 122 23.47 -3.84 6.64
N MET A 123 22.42 -3.03 6.48
CA MET A 123 22.43 -1.66 6.98
C MET A 123 21.92 -1.55 8.42
N GLN A 124 22.43 -0.55 9.12
CA GLN A 124 21.79 -0.08 10.36
C GLN A 124 20.50 0.68 10.00
N PRO A 125 19.50 0.72 10.91
CA PRO A 125 18.19 1.33 10.63
C PRO A 125 18.27 2.76 10.08
N ASP A 126 19.13 3.62 10.62
CA ASP A 126 19.31 4.99 10.14
C ASP A 126 19.84 5.04 8.70
N ALA A 127 20.88 4.26 8.42
CA ALA A 127 21.44 4.16 7.07
C ALA A 127 20.45 3.60 6.06
N PHE A 128 19.65 2.60 6.49
CA PHE A 128 18.54 2.07 5.71
C PHE A 128 17.53 3.18 5.38
N ALA A 129 17.10 3.96 6.37
CA ALA A 129 16.14 5.03 6.16
C ALA A 129 16.66 6.10 5.18
N ASP A 130 17.92 6.51 5.32
CA ASP A 130 18.56 7.47 4.43
C ASP A 130 18.64 6.93 3.00
N ARG A 131 19.07 5.68 2.83
CA ARG A 131 19.18 5.02 1.53
C ARG A 131 17.82 4.84 0.85
N TRP A 132 16.80 4.48 1.62
CA TRP A 132 15.44 4.31 1.11
C TRP A 132 14.86 5.61 0.58
N GLN A 133 15.02 6.71 1.33
CA GLN A 133 14.49 8.04 0.95
C GLN A 133 15.20 8.69 -0.23
N GLN A 134 16.40 8.20 -0.63
CA GLN A 134 17.10 8.69 -1.83
C GLN A 134 16.49 8.19 -3.15
N GLN A 135 15.50 7.32 -3.12
CA GLN A 135 14.86 6.85 -4.34
C GLN A 135 14.05 7.97 -5.00
N ALA A 136 14.05 7.99 -6.34
CA ALA A 136 13.34 9.02 -7.13
C ALA A 136 11.85 9.14 -6.80
N ILE A 137 11.22 8.09 -6.26
CA ILE A 137 9.82 8.09 -5.85
C ILE A 137 9.52 9.08 -4.71
N PHE A 138 10.57 9.54 -4.00
CA PHE A 138 10.48 10.52 -2.90
C PHE A 138 10.98 11.92 -3.29
N GLU A 139 11.43 12.13 -4.51
CA GLU A 139 12.04 13.37 -4.97
C GLU A 139 11.03 14.50 -4.69
N ASP A 140 10.43 15.15 -4.64
CA ASP A 140 9.54 16.25 -4.31
C ASP A 140 8.63 16.01 -3.09
N THR A 141 8.89 14.99 -2.28
CA THR A 141 8.09 14.74 -1.08
C THR A 141 8.36 15.82 -0.03
N PRO A 142 7.33 16.46 0.55
CA PRO A 142 7.51 17.48 1.58
C PRO A 142 8.33 16.98 2.78
N PRO A 143 9.22 17.81 3.36
CA PRO A 143 10.07 17.40 4.49
C PRO A 143 9.29 16.82 5.68
N THR A 144 8.10 17.35 5.96
CA THR A 144 7.23 16.85 7.03
C THR A 144 6.74 15.43 6.77
N ALA A 145 6.38 15.12 5.52
CA ALA A 145 5.98 13.77 5.11
C ALA A 145 7.17 12.81 5.12
N LEU A 146 8.37 13.25 4.68
CA LEU A 146 9.60 12.45 4.77
C LEU A 146 9.96 12.14 6.23
N SER A 147 9.88 13.12 7.15
CA SER A 147 10.13 12.92 8.56
C SER A 147 9.18 11.89 9.17
N SER A 148 7.88 12.03 8.94
CA SER A 148 6.88 11.07 9.41
C SER A 148 7.10 9.67 8.82
N TRP A 149 7.54 9.59 7.56
CA TRP A 149 7.87 8.30 6.95
C TRP A 149 9.11 7.67 7.58
N ARG A 150 10.15 8.47 7.83
CA ARG A 150 11.36 7.99 8.53
C ARG A 150 11.02 7.43 9.90
N GLU A 151 10.21 8.14 10.68
CA GLU A 151 9.79 7.67 12.01
C GLU A 151 9.08 6.30 11.95
N ASP A 152 8.24 6.09 10.94
CA ASP A 152 7.54 4.84 10.77
C ASP A 152 8.47 3.72 10.27
N LEU A 153 9.34 4.04 9.30
CA LEU A 153 10.35 3.11 8.78
C LEU A 153 11.27 2.58 9.88
N MET A 154 11.68 3.45 10.82
CA MET A 154 12.54 3.10 11.97
C MET A 154 11.90 2.15 12.98
N ARG A 155 10.61 1.84 12.85
CA ARG A 155 9.90 0.82 13.66
C ARG A 155 10.10 -0.59 13.13
N ASN A 156 10.74 -0.73 11.99
CA ASN A 156 10.95 -2.00 11.32
C ASN A 156 12.40 -2.47 11.48
N ASP A 157 12.58 -3.78 11.45
CA ASP A 157 13.91 -4.37 11.31
C ASP A 157 14.36 -4.34 9.84
N PRO A 158 15.56 -3.82 9.51
CA PRO A 158 16.05 -3.75 8.15
C PRO A 158 16.12 -5.10 7.43
N ALA A 159 16.49 -6.18 8.12
CA ALA A 159 16.56 -7.51 7.51
C ALA A 159 15.16 -8.05 7.17
N ASP A 160 14.16 -7.76 8.01
CA ASP A 160 12.77 -8.12 7.74
C ASP A 160 12.22 -7.34 6.55
N LEU A 161 12.51 -6.04 6.47
CA LEU A 161 12.15 -5.21 5.31
C LEU A 161 12.86 -5.66 4.03
N ALA A 162 14.15 -5.99 4.09
CA ALA A 162 14.89 -6.52 2.93
C ALA A 162 14.25 -7.81 2.41
N ALA A 163 13.90 -8.73 3.32
CA ALA A 163 13.18 -9.95 2.96
C ALA A 163 11.82 -9.66 2.32
N ALA A 164 11.06 -8.68 2.86
CA ALA A 164 9.78 -8.27 2.28
C ALA A 164 9.94 -7.62 0.90
N LEU A 165 10.97 -6.78 0.70
CA LEU A 165 11.26 -6.14 -0.58
C LEU A 165 11.49 -7.16 -1.69
N GLY A 166 12.36 -8.14 -1.45
CA GLY A 166 12.64 -9.20 -2.41
C GLY A 166 11.41 -10.08 -2.67
N ALA A 167 10.75 -10.57 -1.61
CA ALA A 167 9.61 -11.50 -1.74
C ALA A 167 8.37 -10.85 -2.37
N LEU A 168 8.07 -9.57 -2.05
CA LEU A 168 6.89 -8.84 -2.50
C LEU A 168 7.21 -7.79 -3.59
N SER A 169 8.28 -8.02 -4.35
CA SER A 169 8.58 -7.21 -5.53
C SER A 169 7.42 -7.24 -6.53
N PRO A 170 6.98 -6.09 -7.08
CA PRO A 170 6.00 -6.10 -8.17
C PRO A 170 6.51 -6.83 -9.42
N GLY A 171 7.84 -7.01 -9.56
CA GLY A 171 8.45 -7.83 -10.61
C GLY A 171 8.21 -9.34 -10.45
N ARG A 172 7.79 -9.80 -9.26
CA ARG A 172 7.40 -11.19 -8.97
C ARG A 172 5.89 -11.40 -8.92
N MET A 173 5.14 -10.36 -9.19
CA MET A 173 3.67 -10.40 -9.18
C MET A 173 3.16 -10.77 -10.57
N THR A 174 2.28 -11.75 -10.65
CA THR A 174 1.51 -11.97 -11.89
C THR A 174 0.65 -10.75 -12.16
N PRO A 175 0.69 -10.15 -13.36
CA PRO A 175 -0.17 -9.00 -13.67
C PRO A 175 -1.65 -9.33 -13.49
N MET A 176 -2.38 -8.44 -12.82
CA MET A 176 -3.78 -8.63 -12.42
C MET A 176 -4.75 -7.67 -13.13
N TRP A 177 -4.29 -6.93 -14.15
CA TRP A 177 -5.08 -5.87 -14.80
C TRP A 177 -6.47 -6.31 -15.22
N ASP A 178 -6.55 -7.42 -15.98
CA ASP A 178 -7.83 -7.94 -16.48
C ASP A 178 -8.68 -8.50 -15.35
N ALA A 179 -8.08 -9.21 -14.41
CA ALA A 179 -8.78 -9.80 -13.27
C ALA A 179 -9.39 -8.73 -12.35
N ILE A 180 -8.65 -7.63 -12.09
CA ILE A 180 -9.17 -6.50 -11.30
C ILE A 180 -10.28 -5.77 -12.08
N GLY A 181 -10.10 -5.57 -13.39
CA GLY A 181 -11.12 -4.94 -14.24
C GLY A 181 -12.43 -5.77 -14.37
N ALA A 182 -12.36 -7.06 -14.11
CA ALA A 182 -13.51 -7.96 -14.13
C ALA A 182 -14.26 -8.07 -12.78
N LEU A 183 -13.73 -7.46 -11.71
CA LEU A 183 -14.41 -7.46 -10.40
C LEU A 183 -15.67 -6.59 -10.45
N GLU A 184 -16.78 -7.14 -9.97
CA GLU A 184 -18.07 -6.43 -9.86
C GLU A 184 -18.19 -5.64 -8.54
N ILE A 185 -17.08 -5.04 -8.08
CA ILE A 185 -17.04 -4.21 -6.86
C ILE A 185 -16.62 -2.78 -7.23
N PRO A 186 -17.16 -1.75 -6.56
CA PRO A 186 -16.73 -0.38 -6.79
C PRO A 186 -15.22 -0.22 -6.59
N LEU A 187 -14.54 0.35 -7.58
CA LEU A 187 -13.10 0.56 -7.58
C LEU A 187 -12.76 2.05 -7.69
N THR A 188 -12.01 2.55 -6.71
CA THR A 188 -11.44 3.90 -6.74
C THR A 188 -9.92 3.80 -6.75
N VAL A 189 -9.27 4.52 -7.66
CA VAL A 189 -7.81 4.63 -7.75
C VAL A 189 -7.40 6.06 -7.46
N VAL A 190 -6.54 6.26 -6.46
CA VAL A 190 -6.08 7.58 -6.01
C VAL A 190 -4.59 7.71 -6.29
N VAL A 191 -4.19 8.77 -6.97
CA VAL A 191 -2.79 9.03 -7.32
C VAL A 191 -2.44 10.51 -7.14
N GLY A 192 -1.19 10.79 -6.80
CA GLY A 192 -0.69 12.17 -6.76
C GLY A 192 -0.45 12.73 -8.16
N GLU A 193 -0.69 14.03 -8.34
CA GLU A 193 -0.44 14.72 -9.60
C GLU A 193 1.02 14.64 -10.05
N ARG A 194 1.97 14.65 -9.09
CA ARG A 194 3.41 14.57 -9.36
C ARG A 194 3.94 13.14 -9.50
N ASP A 195 3.12 12.12 -9.21
CA ASP A 195 3.48 10.71 -9.33
C ASP A 195 3.20 10.19 -10.76
N GLU A 196 3.99 10.63 -11.74
CA GLU A 196 3.77 10.34 -13.16
C GLU A 196 3.70 8.84 -13.45
N ARG A 197 4.58 8.06 -12.83
CA ARG A 197 4.61 6.60 -13.03
C ARG A 197 3.30 5.97 -12.60
N TYR A 198 2.80 6.30 -11.41
CA TYR A 198 1.57 5.70 -10.89
C TYR A 198 0.31 6.30 -11.51
N ARG A 199 0.36 7.52 -12.02
CA ARG A 199 -0.69 8.08 -12.89
C ARG A 199 -0.85 7.25 -14.17
N THR A 200 0.27 6.86 -14.79
CA THR A 200 0.26 5.96 -15.95
C THR A 200 -0.35 4.60 -15.59
N PHE A 201 -0.02 4.03 -14.44
CA PHE A 201 -0.67 2.81 -13.97
C PHE A 201 -2.15 3.02 -13.68
N ALA A 202 -2.54 4.14 -13.06
CA ALA A 202 -3.94 4.43 -12.75
C ALA A 202 -4.83 4.43 -13.99
N SER A 203 -4.33 4.90 -15.15
CA SER A 203 -5.08 4.91 -16.41
C SER A 203 -5.35 3.50 -16.98
N ARG A 204 -4.68 2.45 -16.48
CA ARG A 204 -4.87 1.06 -16.90
C ARG A 204 -5.99 0.34 -16.14
N TYR A 205 -6.49 0.89 -15.04
CA TYR A 205 -7.59 0.29 -14.28
C TYR A 205 -8.93 0.57 -14.95
N LEU A 206 -9.38 -0.36 -15.76
CA LEU A 206 -10.65 -0.23 -16.50
C LEU A 206 -11.84 -0.20 -15.54
N GLY A 207 -12.76 0.74 -15.75
CA GLY A 207 -13.95 0.89 -14.92
C GLY A 207 -13.73 1.56 -13.57
N ALA A 208 -12.50 1.91 -13.21
CA ALA A 208 -12.20 2.58 -11.95
C ALA A 208 -12.57 4.08 -11.99
N GLN A 209 -13.01 4.60 -10.84
CA GLN A 209 -13.00 6.04 -10.59
C GLN A 209 -11.57 6.46 -10.27
N VAL A 210 -10.94 7.26 -11.12
CA VAL A 210 -9.58 7.76 -10.89
C VAL A 210 -9.64 9.15 -10.26
N VAL A 211 -8.98 9.32 -9.11
CA VAL A 211 -8.84 10.58 -8.38
C VAL A 211 -7.38 11.00 -8.42
N VAL A 212 -7.09 12.14 -9.08
CA VAL A 212 -5.75 12.73 -9.08
C VAL A 212 -5.71 13.83 -8.02
N VAL A 213 -4.80 13.71 -7.06
CA VAL A 213 -4.64 14.67 -5.95
C VAL A 213 -3.66 15.76 -6.35
N PRO A 214 -4.12 17.04 -6.49
CA PRO A 214 -3.26 18.14 -6.93
C PRO A 214 -2.06 18.37 -6.00
N GLY A 215 -0.88 18.59 -6.57
CA GLY A 215 0.34 18.94 -5.86
C GLY A 215 0.91 17.82 -4.96
N ALA A 216 0.34 16.62 -4.95
CA ALA A 216 0.84 15.50 -4.17
C ALA A 216 1.71 14.56 -5.03
N GLY A 217 2.68 13.90 -4.37
CA GLY A 217 3.53 12.87 -4.92
C GLY A 217 3.02 11.45 -4.61
N HIS A 218 3.98 10.51 -4.43
CA HIS A 218 3.66 9.11 -4.16
C HIS A 218 3.12 8.87 -2.75
N GLY A 219 3.59 9.63 -1.76
CA GLY A 219 3.34 9.42 -0.33
C GLY A 219 1.97 9.92 0.16
N LEU A 220 0.91 9.72 -0.61
CA LEU A 220 -0.42 10.29 -0.40
C LEU A 220 -0.97 10.18 1.03
N PRO A 221 -0.84 9.05 1.77
CA PRO A 221 -1.35 9.00 3.15
C PRO A 221 -0.71 10.03 4.10
N ARG A 222 0.50 10.52 3.76
CA ARG A 222 1.24 11.53 4.52
C ARG A 222 1.26 12.91 3.87
N GLU A 223 1.23 12.97 2.55
CA GLU A 223 1.26 14.23 1.81
C GLU A 223 -0.13 14.90 1.75
N ALA A 224 -1.18 14.10 1.63
CA ALA A 224 -2.55 14.59 1.45
C ALA A 224 -3.59 13.68 2.17
N PRO A 225 -3.47 13.49 3.49
CA PRO A 225 -4.31 12.55 4.23
C PRO A 225 -5.81 12.85 4.11
N ALA A 226 -6.21 14.12 4.09
CA ALA A 226 -7.60 14.52 3.90
C ALA A 226 -8.16 14.10 2.53
N ALA A 227 -7.35 14.17 1.47
CA ALA A 227 -7.77 13.73 0.14
C ALA A 227 -7.94 12.22 0.06
N VAL A 228 -7.06 11.46 0.72
CA VAL A 228 -7.18 10.00 0.82
C VAL A 228 -8.43 9.63 1.63
N ALA A 229 -8.68 10.28 2.77
CA ALA A 229 -9.89 10.07 3.57
C ALA A 229 -11.16 10.38 2.77
N ALA A 230 -11.17 11.47 2.00
CA ALA A 230 -12.29 11.81 1.12
C ALA A 230 -12.53 10.72 0.07
N ALA A 231 -11.48 10.18 -0.55
CA ALA A 231 -11.60 9.11 -1.54
C ALA A 231 -12.11 7.79 -0.92
N ILE A 232 -11.70 7.47 0.32
CA ILE A 232 -12.27 6.35 1.08
C ILE A 232 -13.76 6.59 1.38
N ALA A 233 -14.16 7.85 1.61
CA ALA A 233 -15.54 8.20 1.98
C ALA A 233 -16.51 8.34 0.79
N VAL A 234 -16.05 8.32 -0.45
CA VAL A 234 -16.93 8.33 -1.63
C VAL A 234 -17.76 7.05 -1.67
N SER A 235 -19.08 7.22 -1.80
CA SER A 235 -20.06 6.12 -1.80
C SER A 235 -20.26 5.59 -3.20
#